data_53e5292c59f11bf6bd3cc576af6284de
#
_entry.id   53e5292c59f11bf6bd3cc576af6284de
#
_cell.length_a   1.000
_cell.length_b   1.000
_cell.length_c   1.000
_cell.angle_alpha   90.00
_cell.angle_beta   90.00
_cell.angle_gamma   90.00
#
_symmetry.space_group_name_H-M   'P 1'
#
loop_
_entity.id
_entity.type
_entity.pdbx_description
1 polymer ?
#
loop_
_entity_poly.entity_id
_entity_poly.type
_entity_poly.pdbx_seq_one_letter_code
_entity_poly.pdbx_strand_id
1 'polypeptide(L)'
;MTPANPNPLTFQELILRLQTFWAERGCVLQQPHDVEVGAGTMAPETFLRVLGPKPYKVAYVQPSRRPADGRYGENPNRLFKHMQLQVILKPPPENVQELYLESLGAIGIDLREHDIKFEEDNWEAPTLSAWGVGWQVMLDGQEITQFTYFQQCGGVDLFPISAELTYGLERIAQFLQGLDSIYDIVWARDPETGNVVKYGDVRLADELQFSVYNFELADVDKAWKHFELCEAECKALLERYASLMGDQSSAESAREKARFPLLGAYDLCLKCSHMFNILDARGAISVTERVGVIGRVRALAVGIAKAWVDQQKSEQSSPSEGSDESEPVREKKSNRAKEKLAPVG
;
A
#
# COMPACT_ATOMS: atom_id res chain seq x y z
N MET A 1 -14.91 -31.95 -8.56
CA MET A 1 -13.99 -30.98 -9.20
C MET A 1 -14.80 -30.26 -10.25
N THR A 2 -15.12 -29.00 -9.99
CA THR A 2 -15.77 -28.12 -10.99
C THR A 2 -14.81 -28.01 -12.16
N PRO A 3 -15.26 -28.06 -13.43
CA PRO A 3 -14.37 -27.89 -14.56
C PRO A 3 -13.73 -26.52 -14.48
N ALA A 4 -12.39 -26.50 -14.42
CA ALA A 4 -11.63 -25.25 -14.43
C ALA A 4 -12.13 -24.36 -15.58
N ASN A 5 -12.29 -23.07 -15.32
CA ASN A 5 -12.63 -22.10 -16.36
C ASN A 5 -11.66 -22.31 -17.54
N PRO A 6 -12.14 -22.62 -18.74
CA PRO A 6 -11.26 -22.94 -19.86
C PRO A 6 -10.34 -21.76 -20.26
N ASN A 7 -10.59 -20.56 -19.73
CA ASN A 7 -9.77 -19.39 -19.95
C ASN A 7 -9.72 -18.52 -18.68
N PRO A 8 -8.97 -18.94 -17.64
CA PRO A 8 -8.83 -18.17 -16.42
C PRO A 8 -8.14 -16.85 -16.67
N LEU A 9 -8.39 -15.85 -15.80
CA LEU A 9 -7.72 -14.55 -15.88
C LEU A 9 -6.20 -14.72 -15.82
N THR A 10 -5.50 -14.02 -16.70
CA THR A 10 -4.06 -13.82 -16.59
C THR A 10 -3.73 -12.94 -15.36
N PHE A 11 -2.46 -12.93 -14.94
CA PHE A 11 -2.04 -12.14 -13.78
C PHE A 11 -2.32 -10.64 -13.98
N GLN A 12 -2.05 -10.11 -15.17
CA GLN A 12 -2.33 -8.70 -15.47
C GLN A 12 -3.84 -8.41 -15.54
N GLU A 13 -4.66 -9.31 -16.07
CA GLU A 13 -6.12 -9.14 -16.09
C GLU A 13 -6.72 -9.18 -14.69
N LEU A 14 -6.21 -10.05 -13.81
CA LEU A 14 -6.56 -10.07 -12.40
C LEU A 14 -6.33 -8.72 -11.74
N ILE A 15 -5.12 -8.16 -11.91
CA ILE A 15 -4.76 -6.84 -11.36
C ILE A 15 -5.70 -5.75 -11.89
N LEU A 16 -5.86 -5.67 -13.20
CA LEU A 16 -6.72 -4.66 -13.83
C LEU A 16 -8.16 -4.75 -13.36
N ARG A 17 -8.69 -5.97 -13.21
CA ARG A 17 -10.07 -6.18 -12.79
C ARG A 17 -10.31 -5.78 -11.34
N LEU A 18 -9.40 -6.12 -10.42
CA LEU A 18 -9.47 -5.67 -9.03
C LEU A 18 -9.29 -4.15 -8.91
N GLN A 19 -8.35 -3.55 -9.66
CA GLN A 19 -8.20 -2.10 -9.67
C GLN A 19 -9.46 -1.40 -10.20
N THR A 20 -10.06 -1.90 -11.28
CA THR A 20 -11.32 -1.35 -11.83
C THR A 20 -12.44 -1.47 -10.79
N PHE A 21 -12.59 -2.64 -10.15
CA PHE A 21 -13.59 -2.87 -9.12
C PHE A 21 -13.52 -1.82 -7.99
N TRP A 22 -12.32 -1.54 -7.48
CA TRP A 22 -12.13 -0.58 -6.40
C TRP A 22 -12.23 0.88 -6.87
N ALA A 23 -11.81 1.18 -8.10
CA ALA A 23 -11.98 2.51 -8.69
C ALA A 23 -13.47 2.89 -8.82
N GLU A 24 -14.31 1.96 -9.29
CA GLU A 24 -15.76 2.14 -9.40
C GLU A 24 -16.45 2.36 -8.04
N ARG A 25 -15.79 1.97 -6.93
CA ARG A 25 -16.25 2.18 -5.55
C ARG A 25 -15.62 3.41 -4.89
N GLY A 26 -14.99 4.25 -5.70
CA GLY A 26 -14.46 5.56 -5.30
C GLY A 26 -13.07 5.52 -4.66
N CYS A 27 -12.32 4.42 -4.83
CA CYS A 27 -10.92 4.39 -4.46
C CYS A 27 -10.08 5.14 -5.50
N VAL A 28 -9.17 5.99 -5.03
CA VAL A 28 -8.11 6.55 -5.87
C VAL A 28 -7.15 5.43 -6.23
N LEU A 29 -6.84 5.24 -7.51
CA LEU A 29 -5.80 4.31 -7.93
C LEU A 29 -4.45 5.01 -7.86
N GLN A 30 -3.59 4.53 -6.97
CA GLN A 30 -2.21 5.01 -6.85
C GLN A 30 -1.23 4.06 -7.52
N GLN A 31 -0.06 4.59 -7.88
CA GLN A 31 1.08 3.79 -8.30
C GLN A 31 1.82 3.25 -7.07
N PRO A 32 2.59 2.17 -7.21
CA PRO A 32 3.40 1.66 -6.10
C PRO A 32 4.38 2.71 -5.61
N HIS A 33 4.66 2.70 -4.30
CA HIS A 33 5.74 3.51 -3.74
C HIS A 33 7.09 3.04 -4.29
N ASP A 34 7.96 3.98 -4.65
CA ASP A 34 9.22 3.72 -5.33
C ASP A 34 10.42 3.48 -4.40
N VAL A 35 10.19 3.50 -3.08
CA VAL A 35 11.15 3.04 -2.07
C VAL A 35 10.75 1.65 -1.59
N GLU A 36 11.74 0.80 -1.29
CA GLU A 36 11.52 -0.58 -0.87
C GLU A 36 10.68 -0.67 0.42
N VAL A 37 9.63 -1.46 0.35
CA VAL A 37 8.77 -1.78 1.50
C VAL A 37 8.63 -3.29 1.68
N GLY A 38 8.50 -3.74 2.91
CA GLY A 38 8.27 -5.16 3.25
C GLY A 38 6.81 -5.59 3.17
N ALA A 39 5.90 -4.63 3.10
CA ALA A 39 4.46 -4.84 2.97
C ALA A 39 3.80 -3.58 2.40
N GLY A 40 2.66 -3.74 1.73
CA GLY A 40 1.85 -2.62 1.24
C GLY A 40 1.46 -1.63 2.34
N THR A 41 1.23 -2.11 3.55
CA THR A 41 0.96 -1.30 4.75
C THR A 41 2.05 -0.26 5.04
N MET A 42 3.30 -0.54 4.66
CA MET A 42 4.43 0.37 4.89
C MET A 42 4.49 1.51 3.88
N ALA A 43 3.77 1.44 2.76
CA ALA A 43 3.73 2.55 1.82
C ALA A 43 3.10 3.80 2.47
N PRO A 44 3.56 5.02 2.12
CA PRO A 44 3.00 6.27 2.66
C PRO A 44 1.49 6.38 2.47
N GLU A 45 0.97 5.82 1.37
CA GLU A 45 -0.47 5.81 1.05
C GLU A 45 -1.32 5.01 2.06
N THR A 46 -0.70 4.09 2.81
CA THR A 46 -1.33 3.47 3.98
C THR A 46 -0.84 4.12 5.27
N PHE A 47 0.45 3.98 5.59
CA PHE A 47 0.99 4.34 6.91
C PHE A 47 0.67 5.77 7.34
N LEU A 48 0.84 6.75 6.43
CA LEU A 48 0.58 8.15 6.74
C LEU A 48 -0.89 8.54 6.57
N ARG A 49 -1.60 7.94 5.59
CA ARG A 49 -2.97 8.32 5.26
C ARG A 49 -4.01 7.78 6.24
N VAL A 50 -3.73 6.68 6.95
CA VAL A 50 -4.61 6.20 8.01
C VAL A 50 -4.59 7.12 9.24
N LEU A 51 -3.53 7.93 9.41
CA LEU A 51 -3.39 8.89 10.50
C LEU A 51 -4.29 10.13 10.31
N GLY A 52 -4.74 10.69 11.42
CA GLY A 52 -5.59 11.89 11.44
C GLY A 52 -7.04 11.62 10.98
N PRO A 53 -7.88 12.66 10.93
CA PRO A 53 -9.32 12.50 10.72
C PRO A 53 -9.76 12.50 9.25
N LYS A 54 -8.90 12.87 8.28
CA LYS A 54 -9.30 13.04 6.87
C LYS A 54 -9.75 11.71 6.28
N PRO A 55 -10.96 11.62 5.67
CA PRO A 55 -11.38 10.43 4.92
C PRO A 55 -10.44 10.13 3.75
N TYR A 56 -10.22 8.85 3.49
CA TYR A 56 -9.36 8.41 2.38
C TYR A 56 -9.74 7.02 1.87
N LYS A 57 -9.81 6.86 0.56
CA LYS A 57 -10.02 5.58 -0.10
C LYS A 57 -8.98 5.42 -1.21
N VAL A 58 -8.21 4.35 -1.16
CA VAL A 58 -7.14 4.11 -2.12
C VAL A 58 -7.00 2.62 -2.43
N ALA A 59 -6.59 2.31 -3.65
CA ALA A 59 -6.14 0.98 -4.05
C ALA A 59 -4.85 1.10 -4.88
N TYR A 60 -3.85 0.26 -4.60
CA TYR A 60 -2.58 0.22 -5.32
C TYR A 60 -1.92 -1.15 -5.23
N VAL A 61 -1.18 -1.51 -6.26
CA VAL A 61 -0.39 -2.74 -6.27
C VAL A 61 1.02 -2.41 -5.81
N GLN A 62 1.42 -2.95 -4.65
CA GLN A 62 2.72 -2.70 -4.05
C GLN A 62 3.61 -3.94 -4.14
N PRO A 63 4.75 -3.86 -4.83
CA PRO A 63 5.81 -4.85 -4.70
C PRO A 63 6.34 -4.85 -3.26
N SER A 64 6.19 -5.96 -2.56
CA SER A 64 6.62 -6.13 -1.17
C SER A 64 7.85 -7.00 -1.13
N ARG A 65 8.96 -6.48 -0.57
CA ARG A 65 10.25 -7.16 -0.50
C ARG A 65 10.48 -7.75 0.90
N ARG A 66 10.68 -9.05 0.94
CA ARG A 66 11.01 -9.81 2.16
C ARG A 66 12.28 -10.63 1.93
N PRO A 67 13.47 -10.05 2.09
CA PRO A 67 14.75 -10.69 1.81
C PRO A 67 14.90 -12.09 2.43
N ALA A 68 14.46 -12.28 3.69
CA ALA A 68 14.52 -13.55 4.39
C ALA A 68 13.61 -14.65 3.80
N ASP A 69 12.65 -14.30 2.93
CA ASP A 69 11.75 -15.24 2.26
C ASP A 69 12.28 -15.75 0.92
N GLY A 70 13.41 -15.23 0.44
CA GLY A 70 14.08 -15.73 -0.76
C GLY A 70 14.34 -17.23 -0.70
N ARG A 71 14.24 -17.92 -1.83
CA ARG A 71 14.48 -19.37 -1.96
C ARG A 71 15.11 -19.70 -3.30
N TYR A 72 15.87 -18.77 -3.89
CA TYR A 72 16.59 -18.95 -5.17
C TYR A 72 15.68 -19.32 -6.35
N GLY A 73 14.37 -19.07 -6.25
CA GLY A 73 13.39 -19.53 -7.25
C GLY A 73 13.06 -21.02 -7.19
N GLU A 74 13.57 -21.75 -6.20
CA GLU A 74 13.37 -23.20 -6.06
C GLU A 74 12.07 -23.58 -5.33
N ASN A 75 11.50 -22.66 -4.54
CA ASN A 75 10.24 -22.90 -3.84
C ASN A 75 9.06 -22.39 -4.67
N PRO A 76 8.06 -23.24 -5.00
CA PRO A 76 6.95 -22.89 -5.87
C PRO A 76 5.95 -21.90 -5.26
N ASN A 77 6.01 -21.66 -3.93
CA ASN A 77 4.99 -20.88 -3.20
C ASN A 77 5.58 -19.75 -2.35
N ARG A 78 6.91 -19.52 -2.38
CA ARG A 78 7.56 -18.49 -1.57
C ARG A 78 8.47 -17.61 -2.40
N LEU A 79 8.24 -16.31 -2.32
CA LEU A 79 8.95 -15.27 -3.07
C LEU A 79 9.58 -14.26 -2.11
N PHE A 80 10.78 -13.75 -2.46
CA PHE A 80 11.34 -12.60 -1.75
C PHE A 80 10.60 -11.30 -2.10
N LYS A 81 10.03 -11.21 -3.30
CA LYS A 81 9.25 -10.07 -3.79
C LYS A 81 7.91 -10.54 -4.35
N HIS A 82 6.84 -10.21 -3.70
CA HIS A 82 5.47 -10.52 -4.14
C HIS A 82 4.63 -9.24 -4.30
N MET A 83 3.57 -9.34 -5.10
CA MET A 83 2.67 -8.22 -5.37
C MET A 83 1.48 -8.28 -4.42
N GLN A 84 1.27 -7.20 -3.67
CA GLN A 84 0.08 -7.03 -2.84
C GLN A 84 -0.81 -5.95 -3.45
N LEU A 85 -2.09 -6.26 -3.70
CA LEU A 85 -3.07 -5.20 -3.89
C LEU A 85 -3.51 -4.73 -2.52
N GLN A 86 -3.17 -3.48 -2.22
CA GLN A 86 -3.49 -2.81 -0.98
C GLN A 86 -4.71 -1.93 -1.18
N VAL A 87 -5.73 -2.11 -0.34
CA VAL A 87 -6.93 -1.26 -0.34
C VAL A 87 -7.14 -0.69 1.05
N ILE A 88 -7.31 0.62 1.13
CA ILE A 88 -7.61 1.34 2.37
C ILE A 88 -8.94 2.04 2.23
N LEU A 89 -9.83 1.80 3.19
CA LEU A 89 -11.13 2.46 3.30
C LEU A 89 -11.21 3.17 4.65
N LYS A 90 -11.21 4.51 4.64
CA LYS A 90 -11.24 5.36 5.84
C LYS A 90 -12.31 6.46 5.70
N PRO A 91 -13.34 6.49 6.57
CA PRO A 91 -13.75 5.41 7.45
C PRO A 91 -14.17 4.17 6.67
N PRO A 92 -14.14 2.98 7.28
CA PRO A 92 -14.65 1.78 6.63
C PRO A 92 -16.18 1.88 6.47
N PRO A 93 -16.73 1.45 5.32
CA PRO A 93 -18.17 1.28 5.17
C PRO A 93 -18.67 0.14 6.07
N GLU A 94 -19.94 0.15 6.45
CA GLU A 94 -20.53 -0.91 7.29
C GLU A 94 -20.49 -2.29 6.61
N ASN A 95 -20.59 -2.30 5.29
CA ASN A 95 -20.60 -3.52 4.45
C ASN A 95 -19.25 -3.86 3.82
N VAL A 96 -18.13 -3.51 4.46
CA VAL A 96 -16.81 -3.74 3.85
C VAL A 96 -16.51 -5.21 3.59
N GLN A 97 -17.02 -6.12 4.43
CA GLN A 97 -16.86 -7.55 4.24
C GLN A 97 -17.60 -8.03 2.98
N GLU A 98 -18.83 -7.56 2.75
CA GLU A 98 -19.60 -7.87 1.55
C GLU A 98 -18.91 -7.32 0.31
N LEU A 99 -18.40 -6.07 0.36
CA LEU A 99 -17.63 -5.47 -0.74
C LEU A 99 -16.37 -6.29 -1.07
N TYR A 100 -15.70 -6.80 -0.05
CA TYR A 100 -14.56 -7.69 -0.25
C TYR A 100 -14.96 -8.97 -0.98
N LEU A 101 -16.03 -9.63 -0.52
CA LEU A 101 -16.57 -10.85 -1.16
C LEU A 101 -17.03 -10.58 -2.60
N GLU A 102 -17.69 -9.45 -2.86
CA GLU A 102 -18.04 -9.01 -4.21
C GLU A 102 -16.80 -8.86 -5.11
N SER A 103 -15.66 -8.37 -4.55
CA SER A 103 -14.41 -8.24 -5.30
C SER A 103 -13.85 -9.59 -5.74
N LEU A 104 -14.01 -10.64 -4.91
CA LEU A 104 -13.65 -12.01 -5.29
C LEU A 104 -14.57 -12.54 -6.41
N GLY A 105 -15.87 -12.27 -6.32
CA GLY A 105 -16.82 -12.58 -7.41
C GLY A 105 -16.46 -11.86 -8.73
N ALA A 106 -16.01 -10.61 -8.66
CA ALA A 106 -15.63 -9.82 -9.82
C ALA A 106 -14.43 -10.40 -10.59
N ILE A 107 -13.56 -11.17 -9.94
CA ILE A 107 -12.43 -11.87 -10.56
C ILE A 107 -12.75 -13.32 -10.94
N GLY A 108 -14.01 -13.74 -10.75
CA GLY A 108 -14.51 -15.04 -11.22
C GLY A 108 -14.46 -16.16 -10.18
N ILE A 109 -14.31 -15.86 -8.90
CA ILE A 109 -14.45 -16.83 -7.81
C ILE A 109 -15.92 -16.96 -7.47
N ASP A 110 -16.51 -18.14 -7.72
CA ASP A 110 -17.89 -18.44 -7.29
C ASP A 110 -17.89 -18.87 -5.82
N LEU A 111 -18.31 -17.94 -4.95
CA LEU A 111 -18.36 -18.15 -3.51
C LEU A 111 -19.28 -19.31 -3.05
N ARG A 112 -20.13 -19.81 -3.93
CA ARG A 112 -21.01 -20.97 -3.63
C ARG A 112 -20.32 -22.31 -3.85
N GLU A 113 -19.21 -22.30 -4.59
CA GLU A 113 -18.46 -23.50 -4.97
C GLU A 113 -17.18 -23.67 -4.14
N HIS A 114 -16.81 -22.64 -3.35
CA HIS A 114 -15.57 -22.59 -2.58
C HIS A 114 -15.81 -22.33 -1.10
N ASP A 115 -14.93 -22.88 -0.27
CA ASP A 115 -14.91 -22.65 1.18
C ASP A 115 -14.16 -21.35 1.48
N ILE A 116 -14.91 -20.29 1.85
CA ILE A 116 -14.34 -19.01 2.28
C ILE A 116 -14.45 -18.91 3.80
N LYS A 117 -13.31 -18.78 4.48
CA LYS A 117 -13.24 -18.60 5.93
C LYS A 117 -12.52 -17.33 6.29
N PHE A 118 -13.07 -16.62 7.26
CA PHE A 118 -12.40 -15.54 7.98
C PHE A 118 -11.87 -16.11 9.29
N GLU A 119 -10.58 -16.44 9.32
CA GLU A 119 -9.93 -16.96 10.51
C GLU A 119 -9.31 -15.79 11.27
N GLU A 120 -9.61 -15.67 12.58
CA GLU A 120 -9.11 -14.56 13.40
C GLU A 120 -7.58 -14.53 13.38
N ASP A 121 -7.04 -13.40 13.00
CA ASP A 121 -5.61 -13.13 12.96
C ASP A 121 -5.36 -11.64 13.26
N ASN A 122 -5.09 -11.33 14.51
CA ASN A 122 -4.81 -9.98 14.94
C ASN A 122 -3.43 -9.57 14.40
N TRP A 123 -3.48 -8.62 13.47
CA TRP A 123 -2.30 -8.17 12.75
C TRP A 123 -1.47 -7.16 13.57
N GLU A 124 -0.15 -7.36 13.56
CA GLU A 124 0.82 -6.48 14.19
C GLU A 124 2.02 -6.21 13.29
N ALA A 125 2.49 -4.96 13.28
CA ALA A 125 3.75 -4.55 12.66
C ALA A 125 4.65 -3.84 13.69
N PRO A 126 5.54 -4.59 14.37
CA PRO A 126 6.38 -4.04 15.44
C PRO A 126 7.27 -2.88 15.02
N THR A 127 7.77 -2.87 13.77
CA THR A 127 8.59 -1.77 13.21
C THR A 127 7.81 -0.49 12.98
N LEU A 128 6.49 -0.59 12.79
CA LEU A 128 5.60 0.55 12.57
C LEU A 128 4.87 0.98 13.84
N SER A 129 4.98 0.23 14.94
CA SER A 129 4.10 0.39 16.11
C SER A 129 2.62 0.47 15.70
N ALA A 130 2.22 -0.50 14.87
CA ALA A 130 0.87 -0.59 14.32
C ALA A 130 0.26 -1.93 14.67
N TRP A 131 -1.06 -1.96 14.92
CA TRP A 131 -1.83 -3.17 15.13
C TRP A 131 -3.31 -2.96 14.76
N GLY A 132 -3.99 -4.07 14.54
CA GLY A 132 -5.40 -4.07 14.23
C GLY A 132 -6.07 -5.41 14.49
N VAL A 133 -7.38 -5.36 14.66
CA VAL A 133 -8.24 -6.56 14.70
C VAL A 133 -8.42 -7.06 13.27
N GLY A 134 -8.13 -8.32 13.02
CA GLY A 134 -8.14 -8.79 11.65
C GLY A 134 -8.39 -10.29 11.50
N TRP A 135 -8.41 -10.67 10.25
CA TRP A 135 -8.62 -12.04 9.79
C TRP A 135 -7.73 -12.33 8.60
N GLN A 136 -7.12 -13.49 8.58
CA GLN A 136 -6.68 -14.07 7.32
C GLN A 136 -7.89 -14.67 6.62
N VAL A 137 -8.08 -14.31 5.35
CA VAL A 137 -9.14 -14.87 4.54
C VAL A 137 -8.62 -16.07 3.79
N MET A 138 -9.18 -17.23 4.11
CA MET A 138 -8.83 -18.51 3.53
C MET A 138 -9.80 -18.86 2.40
N LEU A 139 -9.24 -19.27 1.26
CA LEU A 139 -9.99 -19.82 0.13
C LEU A 139 -9.55 -21.27 -0.05
N ASP A 140 -10.47 -22.23 0.18
CA ASP A 140 -10.20 -23.65 0.17
C ASP A 140 -8.96 -24.06 0.99
N GLY A 141 -8.75 -23.39 2.12
CA GLY A 141 -7.62 -23.62 3.02
C GLY A 141 -6.32 -22.87 2.67
N GLN A 142 -6.30 -22.05 1.61
CA GLN A 142 -5.17 -21.18 1.28
C GLN A 142 -5.47 -19.72 1.67
N GLU A 143 -4.60 -19.11 2.45
CA GLU A 143 -4.68 -17.67 2.75
C GLU A 143 -4.48 -16.86 1.47
N ILE A 144 -5.45 -16.02 1.13
CA ILE A 144 -5.42 -15.17 -0.05
C ILE A 144 -5.39 -13.68 0.27
N THR A 145 -5.85 -13.28 1.46
CA THR A 145 -5.98 -11.88 1.86
C THR A 145 -5.84 -11.73 3.37
N GLN A 146 -5.14 -10.69 3.79
CA GLN A 146 -5.22 -10.17 5.15
C GLN A 146 -6.26 -9.05 5.18
N PHE A 147 -7.27 -9.18 6.02
CA PHE A 147 -8.32 -8.21 6.25
C PHE A 147 -8.17 -7.63 7.66
N THR A 148 -7.96 -6.32 7.80
CA THR A 148 -7.63 -5.72 9.11
C THR A 148 -8.41 -4.42 9.34
N TYR A 149 -8.97 -4.25 10.53
CA TYR A 149 -9.40 -2.96 11.05
C TYR A 149 -8.28 -2.36 11.90
N PHE A 150 -7.59 -1.37 11.38
CA PHE A 150 -6.53 -0.69 12.11
C PHE A 150 -7.05 0.02 13.35
N GLN A 151 -6.40 -0.25 14.48
CA GLN A 151 -6.67 0.39 15.76
C GLN A 151 -5.61 1.44 16.08
N GLN A 152 -4.35 1.14 15.76
CA GLN A 152 -3.22 2.01 16.03
C GLN A 152 -2.22 1.96 14.87
N CYS A 153 -1.59 3.10 14.57
CA CYS A 153 -0.52 3.20 13.59
C CYS A 153 0.50 4.26 14.04
N GLY A 154 1.80 3.92 13.98
CA GLY A 154 2.84 4.82 14.46
C GLY A 154 2.72 5.18 15.95
N GLY A 155 2.16 4.28 16.76
CA GLY A 155 1.87 4.54 18.18
C GLY A 155 0.77 5.58 18.42
N VAL A 156 -0.04 5.90 17.39
CA VAL A 156 -1.17 6.82 17.46
C VAL A 156 -2.46 6.02 17.28
N ASP A 157 -3.39 6.14 18.23
CA ASP A 157 -4.71 5.55 18.11
C ASP A 157 -5.49 6.22 16.98
N LEU A 158 -6.18 5.40 16.16
CA LEU A 158 -6.83 5.88 14.95
C LEU A 158 -8.30 6.23 15.20
N PHE A 159 -8.67 7.45 14.79
CA PHE A 159 -10.05 7.89 14.75
C PHE A 159 -10.28 8.83 13.56
N PRO A 160 -11.15 8.45 12.58
CA PRO A 160 -11.80 7.14 12.49
C PRO A 160 -10.79 6.02 12.20
N ILE A 161 -11.15 4.78 12.52
CA ILE A 161 -10.39 3.59 12.13
C ILE A 161 -10.45 3.42 10.60
N SER A 162 -9.58 2.56 10.07
CA SER A 162 -9.56 2.20 8.65
C SER A 162 -9.72 0.69 8.48
N ALA A 163 -10.38 0.25 7.42
CA ALA A 163 -10.24 -1.12 6.95
C ALA A 163 -9.10 -1.18 5.93
N GLU A 164 -8.25 -2.19 6.09
CA GLU A 164 -7.21 -2.59 5.14
C GLU A 164 -7.54 -3.95 4.56
N LEU A 165 -7.45 -4.07 3.24
CA LEU A 165 -7.55 -5.33 2.52
C LEU A 165 -6.25 -5.52 1.75
N THR A 166 -5.46 -6.53 2.13
CA THR A 166 -4.18 -6.85 1.51
C THR A 166 -4.28 -8.16 0.76
N TYR A 167 -4.54 -8.09 -0.54
CA TYR A 167 -4.68 -9.27 -1.41
C TYR A 167 -3.30 -9.80 -1.80
N GLY A 168 -3.07 -11.10 -1.65
CA GLY A 168 -1.91 -11.82 -2.18
C GLY A 168 -2.15 -12.20 -3.64
N LEU A 169 -1.72 -11.36 -4.57
CA LEU A 169 -2.09 -11.48 -5.99
C LEU A 169 -1.60 -12.77 -6.63
N GLU A 170 -0.40 -13.24 -6.31
CA GLU A 170 0.15 -14.50 -6.82
C GLU A 170 -0.67 -15.71 -6.34
N ARG A 171 -1.06 -15.74 -5.06
CA ARG A 171 -1.88 -16.83 -4.51
C ARG A 171 -3.25 -16.90 -5.16
N ILE A 172 -3.88 -15.74 -5.38
CA ILE A 172 -5.17 -15.65 -6.07
C ILE A 172 -5.04 -16.09 -7.53
N ALA A 173 -4.01 -15.64 -8.23
CA ALA A 173 -3.78 -16.03 -9.62
C ALA A 173 -3.50 -17.53 -9.76
N GLN A 174 -2.67 -18.09 -8.86
CA GLN A 174 -2.37 -19.51 -8.79
C GLN A 174 -3.66 -20.35 -8.59
N PHE A 175 -4.51 -19.90 -7.66
CA PHE A 175 -5.80 -20.53 -7.42
C PHE A 175 -6.70 -20.48 -8.66
N LEU A 176 -6.90 -19.30 -9.25
CA LEU A 176 -7.76 -19.12 -10.43
C LEU A 176 -7.31 -19.94 -11.64
N GLN A 177 -6.01 -20.11 -11.79
CA GLN A 177 -5.42 -20.86 -12.90
C GLN A 177 -5.20 -22.35 -12.59
N GLY A 178 -5.47 -22.80 -11.34
CA GLY A 178 -5.32 -24.20 -10.94
C GLY A 178 -3.89 -24.72 -11.01
N LEU A 179 -2.92 -23.93 -10.54
CA LEU A 179 -1.48 -24.20 -10.67
C LEU A 179 -0.84 -24.52 -9.32
N ASP A 180 0.17 -25.42 -9.35
CA ASP A 180 0.95 -25.80 -8.17
C ASP A 180 2.17 -24.88 -7.94
N SER A 181 2.57 -24.12 -8.95
CA SER A 181 3.72 -23.22 -8.89
C SER A 181 3.39 -21.81 -9.33
N ILE A 182 3.81 -20.82 -8.55
CA ILE A 182 3.71 -19.40 -8.89
C ILE A 182 4.42 -19.09 -10.21
N TYR A 183 5.53 -19.79 -10.53
CA TYR A 183 6.29 -19.54 -11.74
C TYR A 183 5.55 -19.98 -13.02
N ASP A 184 4.51 -20.82 -12.90
CA ASP A 184 3.68 -21.24 -14.02
C ASP A 184 2.48 -20.32 -14.29
N ILE A 185 2.19 -19.36 -13.41
CA ILE A 185 1.12 -18.38 -13.60
C ILE A 185 1.27 -17.71 -14.96
N VAL A 186 0.24 -17.74 -15.78
CA VAL A 186 0.16 -16.97 -17.01
C VAL A 186 0.05 -15.49 -16.66
N TRP A 187 1.13 -14.75 -16.94
CA TRP A 187 1.20 -13.30 -16.70
C TRP A 187 0.40 -12.52 -17.73
N ALA A 188 0.63 -12.85 -18.99
CA ALA A 188 -0.03 -12.23 -20.13
C ALA A 188 -0.26 -13.25 -21.24
N ARG A 189 -1.24 -12.99 -22.08
CA ARG A 189 -1.53 -13.75 -23.30
C ARG A 189 -1.59 -12.80 -24.48
N ASP A 190 -0.87 -13.13 -25.52
CA ASP A 190 -0.97 -12.42 -26.80
C ASP A 190 -2.34 -12.70 -27.44
N PRO A 191 -3.15 -11.69 -27.74
CA PRO A 191 -4.50 -11.90 -28.28
C PRO A 191 -4.52 -12.41 -29.71
N GLU A 192 -3.45 -12.22 -30.49
CA GLU A 192 -3.38 -12.61 -31.90
C GLU A 192 -2.82 -14.01 -32.06
N THR A 193 -1.72 -14.33 -31.34
CA THR A 193 -1.00 -15.60 -31.50
C THR A 193 -1.40 -16.64 -30.44
N GLY A 194 -2.01 -16.23 -29.34
CA GLY A 194 -2.30 -17.08 -28.18
C GLY A 194 -1.05 -17.43 -27.33
N ASN A 195 0.13 -16.90 -27.70
CA ASN A 195 1.34 -17.12 -26.92
C ASN A 195 1.21 -16.56 -25.51
N VAL A 196 1.78 -17.25 -24.53
CA VAL A 196 1.73 -16.85 -23.13
C VAL A 196 3.11 -16.46 -22.61
N VAL A 197 3.15 -15.44 -21.75
CA VAL A 197 4.29 -15.09 -20.92
C VAL A 197 3.96 -15.57 -19.50
N LYS A 198 4.84 -16.37 -18.92
CA LYS A 198 4.66 -16.87 -17.56
C LYS A 198 5.30 -15.94 -16.51
N TYR A 199 4.85 -16.06 -15.27
CA TYR A 199 5.45 -15.36 -14.12
C TYR A 199 6.96 -15.68 -14.01
N GLY A 200 7.33 -16.95 -14.23
CA GLY A 200 8.73 -17.37 -14.24
C GLY A 200 9.59 -16.65 -15.29
N ASP A 201 9.04 -16.40 -16.49
CA ASP A 201 9.76 -15.68 -17.55
C ASP A 201 10.11 -14.24 -17.14
N VAL A 202 9.28 -13.65 -16.26
CA VAL A 202 9.43 -12.26 -15.82
C VAL A 202 10.20 -12.15 -14.51
N ARG A 203 10.03 -13.10 -13.56
CA ARG A 203 10.47 -12.94 -12.16
C ARG A 203 11.45 -13.98 -11.63
N LEU A 204 11.64 -15.13 -12.30
CA LEU A 204 12.52 -16.16 -11.78
C LEU A 204 13.97 -15.68 -11.64
N ALA A 205 14.47 -14.91 -12.61
CA ALA A 205 15.79 -14.31 -12.55
C ALA A 205 15.94 -13.32 -11.37
N ASP A 206 14.90 -12.54 -11.08
CA ASP A 206 14.87 -11.66 -9.92
C ASP A 206 15.01 -12.49 -8.61
N GLU A 207 14.20 -13.55 -8.47
CA GLU A 207 14.21 -14.40 -7.27
C GLU A 207 15.58 -15.05 -7.03
N LEU A 208 16.21 -15.56 -8.09
CA LEU A 208 17.54 -16.14 -8.01
C LEU A 208 18.59 -15.08 -7.60
N GLN A 209 18.68 -13.99 -8.35
CA GLN A 209 19.74 -13.00 -8.16
C GLN A 209 19.60 -12.25 -6.83
N PHE A 210 18.38 -11.91 -6.41
CA PHE A 210 18.16 -11.28 -5.11
C PHE A 210 18.37 -12.26 -3.94
N SER A 211 18.11 -13.56 -4.10
CA SER A 211 18.47 -14.54 -3.08
C SER A 211 19.99 -14.61 -2.89
N VAL A 212 20.75 -14.68 -4.00
CA VAL A 212 22.22 -14.63 -3.95
C VAL A 212 22.70 -13.33 -3.28
N TYR A 213 22.14 -12.18 -3.65
CA TYR A 213 22.50 -10.92 -3.04
C TYR A 213 22.16 -10.90 -1.54
N ASN A 214 20.92 -11.25 -1.17
CA ASN A 214 20.42 -11.13 0.19
C ASN A 214 21.10 -12.13 1.16
N PHE A 215 21.44 -13.33 0.71
CA PHE A 215 21.99 -14.36 1.59
C PHE A 215 23.50 -14.49 1.50
N GLU A 216 24.14 -14.13 0.39
CA GLU A 216 25.53 -14.41 0.15
C GLU A 216 26.40 -13.16 -0.03
N LEU A 217 25.97 -12.19 -0.86
CA LEU A 217 26.86 -11.16 -1.35
C LEU A 217 26.63 -9.77 -0.75
N ALA A 218 25.48 -9.49 -0.13
CA ALA A 218 25.25 -8.21 0.51
C ALA A 218 26.33 -7.93 1.56
N ASP A 219 27.03 -6.81 1.42
CA ASP A 219 28.11 -6.39 2.30
C ASP A 219 27.52 -5.87 3.62
N VAL A 220 27.78 -6.61 4.69
CA VAL A 220 27.21 -6.34 6.02
C VAL A 220 27.65 -4.97 6.56
N ASP A 221 28.93 -4.61 6.41
CA ASP A 221 29.45 -3.34 6.93
C ASP A 221 28.84 -2.16 6.19
N LYS A 222 28.65 -2.30 4.88
CA LYS A 222 28.00 -1.24 4.06
C LYS A 222 26.51 -1.15 4.38
N ALA A 223 25.83 -2.28 4.58
CA ALA A 223 24.41 -2.29 4.95
C ALA A 223 24.20 -1.60 6.31
N TRP A 224 25.07 -1.86 7.30
CA TRP A 224 25.06 -1.14 8.58
C TRP A 224 25.30 0.37 8.41
N LYS A 225 26.31 0.76 7.62
CA LYS A 225 26.58 2.18 7.35
C LYS A 225 25.41 2.88 6.69
N HIS A 226 24.74 2.22 5.73
CA HIS A 226 23.53 2.77 5.11
C HIS A 226 22.41 2.93 6.13
N PHE A 227 22.18 1.93 6.97
CA PHE A 227 21.21 2.03 8.07
C PHE A 227 21.50 3.23 8.97
N GLU A 228 22.73 3.36 9.45
CA GLU A 228 23.16 4.42 10.38
C GLU A 228 23.06 5.81 9.78
N LEU A 229 23.42 5.99 8.49
CA LEU A 229 23.29 7.26 7.78
C LEU A 229 21.84 7.67 7.63
N CYS A 230 20.97 6.75 7.18
CA CYS A 230 19.53 7.03 7.03
C CYS A 230 18.88 7.32 8.39
N GLU A 231 19.25 6.58 9.44
CA GLU A 231 18.75 6.80 10.79
C GLU A 231 19.17 8.17 11.33
N ALA A 232 20.44 8.54 11.17
CA ALA A 232 20.98 9.82 11.67
C ALA A 232 20.29 11.01 10.98
N GLU A 233 20.12 10.95 9.65
CA GLU A 233 19.45 12.01 8.89
C GLU A 233 17.96 12.10 9.28
N CYS A 234 17.27 10.96 9.38
CA CYS A 234 15.87 10.92 9.82
C CYS A 234 15.69 11.53 11.21
N LYS A 235 16.56 11.18 12.17
CA LYS A 235 16.55 11.77 13.51
C LYS A 235 16.78 13.28 13.49
N ALA A 236 17.74 13.75 12.72
CA ALA A 236 18.01 15.19 12.59
C ALA A 236 16.79 15.96 12.02
N LEU A 237 16.08 15.38 11.05
CA LEU A 237 14.84 15.96 10.53
C LEU A 237 13.75 16.00 11.62
N LEU A 238 13.58 14.92 12.39
CA LEU A 238 12.59 14.89 13.48
C LEU A 238 12.91 15.88 14.59
N GLU A 239 14.18 16.02 14.99
CA GLU A 239 14.64 17.01 15.96
C GLU A 239 14.37 18.43 15.46
N ARG A 240 14.66 18.70 14.19
CA ARG A 240 14.37 20.00 13.58
C ARG A 240 12.86 20.29 13.55
N TYR A 241 12.02 19.28 13.22
CA TYR A 241 10.57 19.45 13.28
C TYR A 241 10.11 19.74 14.71
N ALA A 242 10.65 19.05 15.71
CA ALA A 242 10.31 19.26 17.11
C ALA A 242 10.65 20.71 17.58
N SER A 243 11.75 21.28 17.06
CA SER A 243 12.08 22.70 17.38
C SER A 243 11.04 23.69 16.84
N LEU A 244 10.43 23.37 15.67
CA LEU A 244 9.34 24.17 15.11
C LEU A 244 8.03 24.06 15.91
N MET A 245 7.81 22.93 16.59
CA MET A 245 6.60 22.73 17.44
C MET A 245 6.60 23.65 18.66
N GLY A 246 7.77 24.03 19.16
CA GLY A 246 7.92 24.93 20.32
C GLY A 246 7.57 26.40 20.01
N ASP A 247 7.60 26.81 18.74
CA ASP A 247 7.28 28.16 18.30
C ASP A 247 5.89 28.20 17.64
N GLN A 248 4.86 28.43 18.45
CA GLN A 248 3.46 28.53 17.98
C GLN A 248 3.04 29.96 17.61
N SER A 249 3.94 30.95 17.68
CA SER A 249 3.55 32.35 17.72
C SER A 249 3.54 33.09 16.39
N SER A 250 4.09 32.53 15.29
CA SER A 250 4.19 33.22 14.02
C SER A 250 3.57 32.49 12.84
N ALA A 251 2.97 33.24 11.91
CA ALA A 251 2.50 32.74 10.63
C ALA A 251 3.62 32.07 9.80
N GLU A 252 4.86 32.47 10.04
CA GLU A 252 6.05 31.91 9.41
C GLU A 252 6.34 30.49 9.91
N SER A 253 6.24 30.26 11.22
CA SER A 253 6.37 28.92 11.82
C SER A 253 5.32 27.97 11.29
N ALA A 254 4.06 28.40 11.13
CA ALA A 254 2.99 27.61 10.56
C ALA A 254 3.28 27.21 9.10
N ARG A 255 3.81 28.15 8.29
CA ARG A 255 4.22 27.88 6.90
C ARG A 255 5.41 26.92 6.82
N GLU A 256 6.40 27.07 7.69
CA GLU A 256 7.53 26.13 7.76
C GLU A 256 7.10 24.73 8.15
N LYS A 257 6.20 24.58 9.11
CA LYS A 257 5.63 23.28 9.48
C LYS A 257 4.89 22.64 8.32
N ALA A 258 4.01 23.37 7.63
CA ALA A 258 3.20 22.84 6.54
C ALA A 258 4.05 22.30 5.37
N ARG A 259 5.22 22.88 5.12
CA ARG A 259 6.15 22.47 4.04
C ARG A 259 7.27 21.55 4.51
N PHE A 260 7.28 21.16 5.80
CA PHE A 260 8.36 20.33 6.33
C PHE A 260 8.39 18.96 5.69
N PRO A 261 9.56 18.42 5.28
CA PRO A 261 9.66 17.23 4.43
C PRO A 261 9.49 15.92 5.22
N LEU A 262 8.34 15.71 5.87
CA LEU A 262 8.06 14.47 6.62
C LEU A 262 7.99 13.22 5.71
N LEU A 263 7.61 13.38 4.43
CA LEU A 263 7.67 12.31 3.45
C LEU A 263 9.11 11.85 3.21
N GLY A 264 10.05 12.78 3.07
CA GLY A 264 11.48 12.46 2.96
C GLY A 264 12.03 11.77 4.22
N ALA A 265 11.61 12.21 5.41
CA ALA A 265 11.96 11.54 6.65
C ALA A 265 11.39 10.10 6.69
N TYR A 266 10.20 9.89 6.15
CA TYR A 266 9.61 8.55 6.09
C TYR A 266 10.33 7.63 5.11
N ASP A 267 10.78 8.13 3.96
CA ASP A 267 11.61 7.36 3.04
C ASP A 267 12.92 6.90 3.68
N LEU A 268 13.55 7.74 4.51
CA LEU A 268 14.72 7.35 5.28
C LEU A 268 14.40 6.24 6.30
N CYS A 269 13.24 6.30 6.96
CA CYS A 269 12.76 5.24 7.85
C CYS A 269 12.54 3.92 7.10
N LEU A 270 11.94 3.97 5.90
CA LEU A 270 11.74 2.80 5.04
C LEU A 270 13.08 2.19 4.61
N LYS A 271 14.07 3.01 4.26
CA LYS A 271 15.44 2.55 3.95
C LYS A 271 16.09 1.85 5.15
N CYS A 272 15.91 2.37 6.37
CA CYS A 272 16.35 1.69 7.59
C CYS A 272 15.68 0.32 7.75
N SER A 273 14.36 0.24 7.51
CA SER A 273 13.62 -1.03 7.57
C SER A 273 14.11 -2.03 6.51
N HIS A 274 14.39 -1.56 5.29
CA HIS A 274 14.92 -2.42 4.24
C HIS A 274 16.35 -2.94 4.56
N MET A 275 17.24 -2.07 5.06
CA MET A 275 18.59 -2.48 5.48
C MET A 275 18.54 -3.46 6.64
N PHE A 276 17.64 -3.27 7.60
CA PHE A 276 17.37 -4.26 8.64
C PHE A 276 17.01 -5.63 8.06
N ASN A 277 16.09 -5.68 7.08
CA ASN A 277 15.68 -6.93 6.46
C ASN A 277 16.84 -7.63 5.70
N ILE A 278 17.72 -6.87 5.06
CA ILE A 278 18.94 -7.40 4.43
C ILE A 278 19.89 -7.97 5.46
N LEU A 279 20.17 -7.23 6.54
CA LEU A 279 21.05 -7.66 7.62
C LEU A 279 20.53 -8.92 8.32
N ASP A 280 19.21 -9.00 8.53
CA ASP A 280 18.54 -10.18 9.09
C ASP A 280 18.69 -11.40 8.15
N ALA A 281 18.45 -11.22 6.84
CA ALA A 281 18.64 -12.28 5.83
C ALA A 281 20.11 -12.76 5.76
N ARG A 282 21.08 -11.82 5.89
CA ARG A 282 22.52 -12.14 5.97
C ARG A 282 22.93 -12.87 7.23
N GLY A 283 22.02 -13.03 8.21
CA GLY A 283 22.37 -13.58 9.52
C GLY A 283 23.32 -12.68 10.32
N ALA A 284 23.38 -11.38 9.99
CA ALA A 284 24.27 -10.40 10.60
C ALA A 284 23.70 -9.78 11.89
N ILE A 285 22.48 -10.16 12.27
CA ILE A 285 21.79 -9.68 13.46
C ILE A 285 21.42 -10.88 14.32
N SER A 286 21.92 -10.93 15.56
CA SER A 286 21.52 -11.96 16.52
C SER A 286 20.05 -11.76 16.97
N VAL A 287 19.45 -12.81 17.51
CA VAL A 287 18.07 -12.76 18.05
C VAL A 287 17.90 -11.63 19.08
N THR A 288 18.92 -11.42 19.92
CA THR A 288 18.90 -10.38 20.96
C THR A 288 19.01 -8.97 20.35
N GLU A 289 19.88 -8.78 19.37
CA GLU A 289 20.07 -7.50 18.69
C GLU A 289 18.87 -7.13 17.84
N ARG A 290 18.16 -8.12 17.29
CA ARG A 290 16.99 -7.91 16.44
C ARG A 290 15.93 -7.03 17.12
N VAL A 291 15.65 -7.27 18.39
CA VAL A 291 14.70 -6.47 19.17
C VAL A 291 15.14 -5.01 19.26
N GLY A 292 16.46 -4.80 19.47
CA GLY A 292 17.05 -3.45 19.52
C GLY A 292 16.92 -2.71 18.19
N VAL A 293 17.25 -3.38 17.07
CA VAL A 293 17.17 -2.77 15.73
C VAL A 293 15.72 -2.47 15.33
N ILE A 294 14.79 -3.39 15.59
CA ILE A 294 13.34 -3.14 15.43
C ILE A 294 12.92 -1.92 16.25
N GLY A 295 13.40 -1.78 17.48
CA GLY A 295 13.13 -0.62 18.34
C GLY A 295 13.64 0.69 17.74
N ARG A 296 14.80 0.70 17.07
CA ARG A 296 15.36 1.87 16.37
C ARG A 296 14.46 2.29 15.22
N VAL A 297 14.07 1.36 14.33
CA VAL A 297 13.14 1.64 13.21
C VAL A 297 11.79 2.13 13.73
N ARG A 298 11.24 1.47 14.75
CA ARG A 298 9.99 1.87 15.41
C ARG A 298 10.03 3.29 15.93
N ALA A 299 11.13 3.69 16.57
CA ALA A 299 11.26 5.05 17.09
C ALA A 299 11.17 6.11 16.00
N LEU A 300 11.75 5.87 14.82
CA LEU A 300 11.62 6.74 13.65
C LEU A 300 10.17 6.80 13.15
N ALA A 301 9.53 5.65 12.95
CA ALA A 301 8.15 5.58 12.48
C ALA A 301 7.17 6.31 13.43
N VAL A 302 7.32 6.10 14.74
CA VAL A 302 6.51 6.78 15.75
C VAL A 302 6.75 8.29 15.76
N GLY A 303 7.99 8.73 15.66
CA GLY A 303 8.33 10.15 15.55
C GLY A 303 7.69 10.81 14.34
N ILE A 304 7.78 10.16 13.18
CA ILE A 304 7.18 10.63 11.92
C ILE A 304 5.65 10.68 12.02
N ALA A 305 5.01 9.63 12.56
CA ALA A 305 3.56 9.58 12.70
C ALA A 305 3.02 10.72 13.56
N LYS A 306 3.68 11.00 14.69
CA LYS A 306 3.33 12.12 15.58
C LYS A 306 3.50 13.48 14.88
N ALA A 307 4.62 13.66 14.20
CA ALA A 307 4.90 14.87 13.44
C ALA A 307 3.88 15.08 12.31
N TRP A 308 3.51 14.02 11.61
CA TRP A 308 2.50 14.03 10.55
C TRP A 308 1.12 14.46 11.06
N VAL A 309 0.68 13.92 12.19
CA VAL A 309 -0.58 14.30 12.81
C VAL A 309 -0.57 15.76 13.27
N ASP A 310 0.56 16.24 13.82
CA ASP A 310 0.74 17.66 14.19
C ASP A 310 0.67 18.59 12.97
N GLN A 311 1.35 18.21 11.88
CA GLN A 311 1.35 18.97 10.62
C GLN A 311 -0.06 19.11 10.06
N GLN A 312 -0.88 18.03 10.06
CA GLN A 312 -2.26 18.06 9.60
C GLN A 312 -3.16 18.99 10.45
N LYS A 313 -2.93 19.06 11.76
CA LYS A 313 -3.67 19.98 12.64
C LYS A 313 -3.35 21.44 12.32
N SER A 314 -2.10 21.73 12.02
CA SER A 314 -1.65 23.07 11.65
C SER A 314 -2.27 23.55 10.32
N GLU A 315 -2.45 22.65 9.34
CA GLU A 315 -3.14 22.97 8.08
C GLU A 315 -4.62 23.34 8.28
N GLN A 316 -5.31 22.68 9.21
CA GLN A 316 -6.73 22.94 9.48
C GLN A 316 -6.97 24.24 10.24
N SER A 317 -5.97 24.74 10.97
CA SER A 317 -6.06 25.99 11.75
C SER A 317 -5.66 27.22 10.93
N SER A 318 -5.11 27.07 9.74
CA SER A 318 -4.78 28.20 8.85
C SER A 318 -6.07 28.69 8.17
N PRO A 319 -6.42 30.00 8.22
CA PRO A 319 -7.57 30.52 7.48
C PRO A 319 -7.34 30.28 5.99
N SER A 320 -8.33 29.73 5.30
CA SER A 320 -8.31 29.64 3.83
C SER A 320 -8.24 31.07 3.27
N GLU A 321 -7.07 31.48 2.76
CA GLU A 321 -6.98 32.67 1.94
C GLU A 321 -7.79 32.43 0.67
N GLY A 322 -8.93 33.15 0.57
CA GLY A 322 -9.58 33.49 -0.68
C GLY A 322 -10.36 32.38 -1.37
N SER A 323 -11.56 32.08 -0.93
CA SER A 323 -12.63 31.83 -1.88
C SER A 323 -13.04 33.19 -2.45
N ASP A 324 -12.53 33.51 -3.63
CA ASP A 324 -12.92 34.63 -4.44
C ASP A 324 -14.46 34.62 -4.58
N GLU A 325 -15.11 35.66 -4.06
CA GLU A 325 -16.54 35.87 -4.22
C GLU A 325 -16.81 35.98 -5.73
N SER A 326 -17.36 34.94 -6.32
CA SER A 326 -17.92 35.01 -7.66
C SER A 326 -19.05 36.03 -7.63
N GLU A 327 -18.82 37.20 -8.27
CA GLU A 327 -19.85 38.20 -8.56
C GLU A 327 -21.08 37.53 -9.17
N PRO A 328 -22.30 37.98 -8.83
CA PRO A 328 -23.52 37.43 -9.41
C PRO A 328 -23.59 37.80 -10.92
N VAL A 329 -23.64 36.77 -11.75
CA VAL A 329 -23.85 36.91 -13.18
C VAL A 329 -25.14 37.66 -13.42
N ARG A 330 -25.06 38.92 -13.88
CA ARG A 330 -26.19 39.69 -14.38
C ARG A 330 -26.78 38.99 -15.60
N GLU A 331 -28.03 38.50 -15.48
CA GLU A 331 -28.84 38.03 -16.59
C GLU A 331 -29.01 39.14 -17.61
N LYS A 332 -28.40 39.02 -18.78
CA LYS A 332 -28.74 39.80 -19.96
C LYS A 332 -30.02 39.24 -20.59
N LYS A 333 -31.11 39.93 -20.39
CA LYS A 333 -32.36 39.69 -21.15
C LYS A 333 -32.07 39.84 -22.65
N SER A 334 -32.09 38.73 -23.38
CA SER A 334 -32.03 38.70 -24.84
C SER A 334 -33.40 39.02 -25.41
N ASN A 335 -33.52 40.20 -26.02
CA ASN A 335 -34.63 40.57 -26.90
C ASN A 335 -34.50 39.78 -28.20
N ARG A 336 -35.34 38.79 -28.39
CA ARG A 336 -35.48 38.08 -29.68
C ARG A 336 -36.46 38.80 -30.57
N ALA A 337 -35.96 39.56 -31.53
CA ALA A 337 -36.75 40.07 -32.64
C ALA A 337 -37.19 38.92 -33.54
N LYS A 338 -38.49 38.93 -33.87
CA LYS A 338 -39.10 37.99 -34.82
C LYS A 338 -38.74 38.41 -36.23
N GLU A 339 -38.00 37.65 -36.96
CA GLU A 339 -37.83 37.78 -38.40
C GLU A 339 -38.65 36.71 -39.12
N LYS A 340 -39.55 37.22 -40.02
CA LYS A 340 -40.48 36.42 -40.84
C LYS A 340 -39.74 35.84 -42.03
N LEU A 341 -39.77 34.54 -42.19
CA LEU A 341 -39.38 33.86 -43.43
C LEU A 341 -40.56 33.89 -44.41
N ALA A 342 -40.33 34.44 -45.63
CA ALA A 342 -41.18 34.32 -46.81
C ALA A 342 -40.78 33.06 -47.60
N PRO A 343 -41.72 32.41 -48.30
CA PRO A 343 -41.46 31.22 -49.10
C PRO A 343 -40.90 31.57 -50.47
N VAL A 344 -39.91 30.77 -50.92
CA VAL A 344 -39.47 30.76 -52.31
C VAL A 344 -39.85 29.42 -52.94
N GLY A 345 -40.37 29.44 -54.12
CA GLY A 345 -40.93 28.39 -54.96
C GLY A 345 -39.93 27.35 -55.48
#